data_08181a8401dbeb52d62b267517ed20da
#
_entry.id   08181a8401dbeb52d62b267517ed20da
#
_cell.length_a   1.000
_cell.length_b   1.000
_cell.length_c   1.000
_cell.angle_alpha   90.00
_cell.angle_beta   90.00
_cell.angle_gamma   90.00
#
_symmetry.space_group_name_H-M   'P 1'
#
loop_
_entity.id
_entity.type
_entity.pdbx_description
1 polymer ?
#
loop_
_entity_poly.entity_id
_entity_poly.type
_entity_poly.pdbx_seq_one_letter_code
_entity_poly.pdbx_strand_id
1 'polypeptide(L)'
;MSDRISKPRPPALYRAARAIRWVSAILLVLVLIFAGVATYSGVKFAQGVQQSASQQIGGFSSQFTSHQTLELSAHYPINNSGLLPVNGLSIALAVRNSFGVLLTQGSTRGVQIGSGASTAIPFSLAVSVSNSSPAISLLVTDQSLSIFIWANVTYAYLFPVQLSFQQSYSWGAPFHGLATTFGNPFILPNGTVGVNSTLSFSDHLNMTLQGALSLHLVSSGGSTCGLLSYPMDLHQGVNFQSTQTAYLTPGCNPLGGTVRGVFTGPDYSFALPNQVIPQ
;
A
#
# COMPACT_ATOMS: atom_id res chain seq x y z
N MET A 1 54.25 79.39 8.65
CA MET A 1 54.57 78.12 9.34
C MET A 1 53.28 77.51 9.73
N SER A 2 52.83 76.46 9.00
CA SER A 2 51.55 75.82 9.30
C SER A 2 51.85 74.48 9.98
N ASP A 3 51.59 74.42 11.32
CA ASP A 3 51.73 73.21 12.11
C ASP A 3 50.68 72.19 11.70
N ARG A 4 51.12 71.15 10.96
CA ARG A 4 50.28 69.99 10.71
C ARG A 4 50.22 69.17 12.00
N ILE A 5 49.12 69.32 12.75
CA ILE A 5 48.79 68.48 13.88
C ILE A 5 48.57 67.08 13.33
N SER A 6 49.55 66.19 13.53
CA SER A 6 49.41 64.77 13.21
C SER A 6 48.35 64.09 14.14
N LYS A 7 47.25 63.71 13.56
CA LYS A 7 46.22 62.94 14.29
C LYS A 7 46.85 61.69 14.90
N PRO A 8 46.73 61.45 16.22
CA PRO A 8 47.25 60.23 16.85
C PRO A 8 46.67 58.97 16.24
N ARG A 9 47.50 58.03 15.85
CA ARG A 9 47.06 56.71 15.34
C ARG A 9 46.35 55.94 16.47
N PRO A 10 45.17 55.45 16.23
CA PRO A 10 44.45 54.69 17.27
C PRO A 10 45.26 53.44 17.69
N PRO A 11 45.29 53.12 19.01
CA PRO A 11 46.09 52.02 19.53
C PRO A 11 45.69 50.68 18.85
N ALA A 12 46.68 49.78 18.65
CA ALA A 12 46.49 48.51 17.92
C ALA A 12 45.30 47.70 18.43
N LEU A 13 45.05 47.71 19.74
CA LEU A 13 43.89 47.06 20.38
C LEU A 13 42.52 47.59 19.89
N TYR A 14 42.44 48.92 19.62
CA TYR A 14 41.20 49.50 19.10
C TYR A 14 40.91 49.10 17.65
N ARG A 15 41.97 48.93 16.83
CA ARG A 15 41.85 48.44 15.46
C ARG A 15 41.42 46.98 15.46
N ALA A 16 42.01 46.14 16.34
CA ALA A 16 41.62 44.72 16.50
C ALA A 16 40.18 44.58 16.96
N ALA A 17 39.75 45.33 17.97
CA ALA A 17 38.37 45.31 18.45
C ALA A 17 37.35 45.73 17.36
N ARG A 18 37.70 46.71 16.54
CA ARG A 18 36.86 47.15 15.42
C ARG A 18 36.79 46.09 14.31
N ALA A 19 37.92 45.44 13.99
CA ALA A 19 37.95 44.35 13.03
C ALA A 19 37.08 43.16 13.49
N ILE A 20 37.19 42.78 14.77
CA ILE A 20 36.35 41.69 15.36
C ILE A 20 34.86 42.03 15.25
N ARG A 21 34.46 43.27 15.55
CA ARG A 21 33.06 43.70 15.41
C ARG A 21 32.54 43.59 13.98
N TRP A 22 33.36 43.99 12.99
CA TRP A 22 32.98 43.86 11.59
C TRP A 22 32.88 42.41 11.13
N VAL A 23 33.82 41.56 11.55
CA VAL A 23 33.80 40.13 11.24
C VAL A 23 32.54 39.48 11.87
N SER A 24 32.25 39.81 13.13
CA SER A 24 31.05 39.31 13.81
C SER A 24 29.75 39.77 13.14
N ALA A 25 29.67 41.03 12.70
CA ALA A 25 28.52 41.57 11.99
C ALA A 25 28.33 40.90 10.62
N ILE A 26 29.40 40.67 9.85
CA ILE A 26 29.35 39.96 8.57
C ILE A 26 28.89 38.50 8.81
N LEU A 27 29.46 37.83 9.79
CA LEU A 27 29.11 36.45 10.11
C LEU A 27 27.64 36.33 10.52
N LEU A 28 27.10 37.26 11.32
CA LEU A 28 25.73 37.32 11.70
C LEU A 28 24.79 37.50 10.48
N VAL A 29 25.14 38.41 9.56
CA VAL A 29 24.40 38.64 8.32
C VAL A 29 24.38 37.36 7.46
N LEU A 30 25.54 36.67 7.31
CA LEU A 30 25.63 35.41 6.58
C LEU A 30 24.75 34.32 7.20
N VAL A 31 24.74 34.20 8.53
CA VAL A 31 23.87 33.24 9.24
C VAL A 31 22.40 33.57 9.02
N LEU A 32 22.01 34.85 9.07
CA LEU A 32 20.64 35.26 8.82
C LEU A 32 20.18 34.96 7.36
N ILE A 33 21.08 35.27 6.38
CA ILE A 33 20.82 34.94 4.98
C ILE A 33 20.66 33.42 4.80
N PHE A 34 21.58 32.63 5.38
CA PHE A 34 21.51 31.17 5.30
C PHE A 34 20.21 30.63 5.95
N ALA A 35 19.86 31.12 7.15
CA ALA A 35 18.63 30.75 7.83
C ALA A 35 17.39 31.10 6.97
N GLY A 36 17.36 32.27 6.36
CA GLY A 36 16.28 32.70 5.46
C GLY A 36 16.16 31.79 4.24
N VAL A 37 17.27 31.48 3.58
CA VAL A 37 17.31 30.55 2.42
C VAL A 37 16.88 29.16 2.82
N ALA A 38 17.35 28.63 3.95
CA ALA A 38 17.02 27.31 4.43
C ALA A 38 15.52 27.20 4.78
N THR A 39 14.96 28.20 5.48
CA THR A 39 13.53 28.25 5.82
C THR A 39 12.67 28.34 4.57
N TYR A 40 12.96 29.25 3.64
CA TYR A 40 12.25 29.38 2.37
C TYR A 40 12.26 28.08 1.59
N SER A 41 13.43 27.47 1.45
CA SER A 41 13.63 26.21 0.76
C SER A 41 12.88 25.05 1.42
N GLY A 42 12.89 24.98 2.77
CA GLY A 42 12.15 23.97 3.53
C GLY A 42 10.64 24.07 3.32
N VAL A 43 10.09 25.30 3.30
CA VAL A 43 8.68 25.54 3.00
C VAL A 43 8.34 25.11 1.57
N LYS A 44 9.18 25.43 0.59
CA LYS A 44 9.00 25.00 -0.81
C LYS A 44 9.06 23.48 -0.96
N PHE A 45 9.97 22.81 -0.27
CA PHE A 45 10.01 21.35 -0.24
C PHE A 45 8.74 20.76 0.36
N ALA A 46 8.29 21.26 1.52
CA ALA A 46 7.05 20.80 2.15
C ALA A 46 5.83 20.99 1.24
N GLN A 47 5.73 22.13 0.55
CA GLN A 47 4.70 22.38 -0.46
C GLN A 47 4.78 21.39 -1.62
N GLY A 48 5.98 21.10 -2.13
CA GLY A 48 6.22 20.13 -3.19
C GLY A 48 5.77 18.72 -2.80
N VAL A 49 6.08 18.27 -1.58
CA VAL A 49 5.63 16.99 -1.04
C VAL A 49 4.11 16.96 -0.84
N GLN A 50 3.52 18.04 -0.35
CA GLN A 50 2.06 18.14 -0.17
C GLN A 50 1.31 18.13 -1.50
N GLN A 51 1.82 18.80 -2.53
CA GLN A 51 1.28 18.73 -3.89
C GLN A 51 1.37 17.32 -4.46
N SER A 52 2.50 16.64 -4.25
CA SER A 52 2.68 15.23 -4.65
C SER A 52 1.72 14.31 -3.89
N ALA A 53 1.45 14.59 -2.61
CA ALA A 53 0.50 13.84 -1.79
C ALA A 53 -0.96 14.03 -2.23
N SER A 54 -1.32 15.19 -2.79
CA SER A 54 -2.66 15.44 -3.33
C SER A 54 -2.87 14.83 -4.73
N GLN A 55 -1.79 14.52 -5.44
CA GLN A 55 -1.86 13.71 -6.65
C GLN A 55 -2.04 12.25 -6.23
N GLN A 56 -2.97 11.54 -6.88
CA GLN A 56 -3.14 10.10 -6.64
C GLN A 56 -1.79 9.40 -6.74
N ILE A 57 -1.50 8.48 -5.81
CA ILE A 57 -0.30 7.65 -5.88
C ILE A 57 -0.24 7.04 -7.27
N GLY A 58 0.72 7.50 -8.07
CA GLY A 58 0.85 7.07 -9.45
C GLY A 58 1.31 5.62 -9.52
N GLY A 59 0.75 4.86 -10.48
CA GLY A 59 1.22 3.50 -10.74
C GLY A 59 0.94 2.51 -9.61
N PHE A 60 -0.14 2.71 -8.84
CA PHE A 60 -0.58 1.68 -7.90
C PHE A 60 -0.96 0.43 -8.70
N SER A 61 -0.28 -0.66 -8.43
CA SER A 61 -0.54 -1.96 -9.02
C SER A 61 -0.61 -3.01 -7.93
N SER A 62 -1.35 -4.06 -8.20
CA SER A 62 -1.51 -5.20 -7.32
C SER A 62 -1.29 -6.48 -8.11
N GLN A 63 -0.63 -7.47 -7.51
CA GLN A 63 -0.44 -8.79 -8.10
C GLN A 63 -0.31 -9.84 -7.01
N PHE A 64 -0.76 -11.06 -7.32
CA PHE A 64 -0.45 -12.21 -6.48
C PHE A 64 0.93 -12.77 -6.88
N THR A 65 1.86 -12.86 -5.93
CA THR A 65 3.27 -13.21 -6.20
C THR A 65 3.69 -14.57 -5.67
N SER A 66 2.97 -15.10 -4.69
CA SER A 66 3.24 -16.39 -4.08
C SER A 66 1.99 -16.92 -3.38
N HIS A 67 2.09 -18.08 -2.76
CA HIS A 67 0.99 -18.64 -1.96
C HIS A 67 0.50 -17.63 -0.92
N GLN A 68 -0.76 -17.23 -1.04
CA GLN A 68 -1.47 -16.36 -0.09
C GLN A 68 -0.84 -14.97 0.12
N THR A 69 -0.09 -14.46 -0.86
CA THR A 69 0.53 -13.14 -0.80
C THR A 69 0.05 -12.27 -1.94
N LEU A 70 -0.51 -11.11 -1.59
CA LEU A 70 -0.84 -10.01 -2.48
C LEU A 70 0.24 -8.95 -2.35
N GLU A 71 0.94 -8.65 -3.42
CA GLU A 71 1.91 -7.57 -3.48
C GLU A 71 1.23 -6.29 -3.99
N LEU A 72 1.38 -5.23 -3.22
CA LEU A 72 0.92 -3.89 -3.56
C LEU A 72 2.13 -3.04 -3.91
N SER A 73 2.25 -2.62 -5.15
CA SER A 73 3.35 -1.78 -5.62
C SER A 73 2.86 -0.38 -5.95
N ALA A 74 3.64 0.63 -5.60
CA ALA A 74 3.33 2.02 -5.87
C ALA A 74 4.61 2.83 -6.09
N HIS A 75 4.50 3.93 -6.82
CA HIS A 75 5.56 4.91 -6.99
C HIS A 75 5.11 6.22 -6.38
N TYR A 76 5.85 6.70 -5.40
CA TYR A 76 5.57 7.97 -4.75
C TYR A 76 6.46 9.07 -5.34
N PRO A 77 5.90 10.00 -6.14
CA PRO A 77 6.68 11.10 -6.70
C PRO A 77 6.99 12.12 -5.61
N ILE A 78 8.24 12.55 -5.51
CA ILE A 78 8.66 13.63 -4.61
C ILE A 78 9.40 14.67 -5.43
N ASN A 79 8.95 15.92 -5.30
CA ASN A 79 9.58 17.06 -5.93
C ASN A 79 10.25 17.94 -4.88
N ASN A 80 11.57 18.12 -5.01
CA ASN A 80 12.31 19.11 -4.23
C ASN A 80 12.38 20.43 -4.98
N SER A 81 11.35 21.26 -4.88
CA SER A 81 11.33 22.60 -5.45
C SER A 81 12.15 23.63 -4.65
N GLY A 82 12.85 23.19 -3.61
CA GLY A 82 13.73 24.04 -2.80
C GLY A 82 15.12 24.27 -3.43
N LEU A 83 15.83 25.25 -2.90
CA LEU A 83 17.18 25.63 -3.36
C LEU A 83 18.29 24.73 -2.80
N LEU A 84 18.00 23.93 -1.77
CA LEU A 84 18.98 23.08 -1.10
C LEU A 84 18.61 21.60 -1.31
N PRO A 85 19.61 20.70 -1.36
CA PRO A 85 19.33 19.27 -1.50
C PRO A 85 18.68 18.71 -0.24
N VAL A 86 17.86 17.67 -0.45
CA VAL A 86 17.27 16.85 0.59
C VAL A 86 18.13 15.62 0.80
N ASN A 87 18.56 15.38 2.03
CA ASN A 87 19.42 14.24 2.38
C ASN A 87 18.76 13.38 3.45
N GLY A 88 19.00 12.07 3.36
CA GLY A 88 18.54 11.12 4.38
C GLY A 88 17.03 11.02 4.49
N LEU A 89 16.29 11.30 3.39
CA LEU A 89 14.85 11.12 3.39
C LEU A 89 14.50 9.68 3.70
N SER A 90 13.69 9.47 4.72
CA SER A 90 13.08 8.20 5.04
C SER A 90 11.56 8.32 4.93
N ILE A 91 10.94 7.34 4.27
CA ILE A 91 9.49 7.30 4.11
C ILE A 91 9.01 5.98 4.68
N ALA A 92 7.98 6.03 5.52
CA ALA A 92 7.27 4.87 6.01
C ALA A 92 5.83 4.92 5.50
N LEU A 93 5.32 3.75 5.11
CA LEU A 93 3.93 3.57 4.70
C LEU A 93 3.27 2.51 5.58
N ALA A 94 1.98 2.71 5.88
CA ALA A 94 1.13 1.69 6.46
C ALA A 94 -0.21 1.67 5.73
N VAL A 95 -0.67 0.48 5.37
CA VAL A 95 -1.96 0.26 4.71
C VAL A 95 -2.92 -0.35 5.72
N ARG A 96 -4.08 0.27 5.87
CA ARG A 96 -5.17 -0.21 6.73
C ARG A 96 -6.44 -0.45 5.93
N ASN A 97 -7.23 -1.42 6.35
CA ASN A 97 -8.54 -1.67 5.76
C ASN A 97 -9.58 -0.64 6.26
N SER A 98 -10.82 -0.73 5.75
CA SER A 98 -11.94 0.12 6.15
C SER A 98 -12.30 0.05 7.64
N PHE A 99 -11.89 -1.01 8.35
CA PHE A 99 -12.06 -1.19 9.80
C PHE A 99 -10.89 -0.65 10.62
N GLY A 100 -9.90 -0.01 9.97
CA GLY A 100 -8.70 0.53 10.62
C GLY A 100 -7.64 -0.52 10.97
N VAL A 101 -7.84 -1.79 10.59
CA VAL A 101 -6.89 -2.87 10.86
C VAL A 101 -5.68 -2.74 9.95
N LEU A 102 -4.47 -2.83 10.51
CA LEU A 102 -3.23 -2.79 9.76
C LEU A 102 -3.10 -4.06 8.91
N LEU A 103 -2.97 -3.88 7.59
CA LEU A 103 -2.76 -4.96 6.63
C LEU A 103 -1.27 -5.21 6.38
N THR A 104 -0.53 -4.13 6.18
CA THR A 104 0.91 -4.18 5.93
C THR A 104 1.56 -2.82 6.20
N GLN A 105 2.88 -2.83 6.36
CA GLN A 105 3.69 -1.62 6.46
C GLN A 105 5.06 -1.84 5.85
N GLY A 106 5.68 -0.75 5.40
CA GLY A 106 7.03 -0.76 4.84
C GLY A 106 7.70 0.59 5.00
N SER A 107 9.01 0.62 4.79
CA SER A 107 9.78 1.86 4.83
C SER A 107 10.96 1.83 3.88
N THR A 108 11.31 2.98 3.34
CA THR A 108 12.56 3.21 2.61
C THR A 108 13.39 4.27 3.32
N ARG A 109 14.70 4.21 3.19
CA ARG A 109 15.63 5.10 3.89
C ARG A 109 16.77 5.52 2.97
N GLY A 110 17.36 6.67 3.29
CA GLY A 110 18.60 7.13 2.64
C GLY A 110 18.41 7.72 1.25
N VAL A 111 17.18 8.09 0.87
CA VAL A 111 16.92 8.73 -0.42
C VAL A 111 17.50 10.15 -0.41
N GLN A 112 18.19 10.52 -1.49
CA GLN A 112 18.72 11.85 -1.70
C GLN A 112 18.05 12.49 -2.92
N ILE A 113 17.66 13.76 -2.78
CA ILE A 113 16.98 14.49 -3.86
C ILE A 113 17.68 15.84 -4.02
N GLY A 114 18.28 16.06 -5.18
CA GLY A 114 18.94 17.34 -5.51
C GLY A 114 17.97 18.51 -5.49
N SER A 115 18.52 19.73 -5.42
CA SER A 115 17.76 20.97 -5.58
C SER A 115 17.08 21.00 -6.95
N GLY A 116 15.79 21.35 -7.01
CA GLY A 116 14.99 21.39 -8.23
C GLY A 116 14.74 20.04 -8.89
N ALA A 117 15.16 18.93 -8.26
CA ALA A 117 15.00 17.59 -8.81
C ALA A 117 13.69 16.93 -8.34
N SER A 118 13.15 16.03 -9.19
CA SER A 118 12.05 15.14 -8.86
C SER A 118 12.53 13.70 -8.92
N THR A 119 12.02 12.85 -8.00
CA THR A 119 12.28 11.42 -8.01
C THR A 119 11.00 10.66 -7.66
N ALA A 120 10.84 9.48 -8.24
CA ALA A 120 9.77 8.56 -7.87
C ALA A 120 10.36 7.47 -6.97
N ILE A 121 9.82 7.32 -5.77
CA ILE A 121 10.28 6.34 -4.80
C ILE A 121 9.40 5.11 -4.92
N PRO A 122 9.98 3.94 -5.32
CA PRO A 122 9.23 2.71 -5.42
C PRO A 122 8.93 2.13 -4.03
N PHE A 123 7.73 1.61 -3.86
CA PHE A 123 7.31 0.82 -2.72
C PHE A 123 6.72 -0.49 -3.19
N SER A 124 7.06 -1.56 -2.50
CA SER A 124 6.44 -2.86 -2.61
C SER A 124 6.06 -3.34 -1.21
N LEU A 125 4.80 -3.67 -1.02
CA LEU A 125 4.21 -4.05 0.26
C LEU A 125 3.52 -5.40 0.10
N ALA A 126 3.93 -6.39 0.86
CA ALA A 126 3.32 -7.71 0.87
C ALA A 126 2.17 -7.77 1.87
N VAL A 127 1.01 -8.24 1.43
CA VAL A 127 -0.19 -8.45 2.25
C VAL A 127 -0.50 -9.94 2.26
N SER A 128 -0.52 -10.58 3.43
CA SER A 128 -0.97 -11.97 3.54
C SER A 128 -2.49 -12.04 3.47
N VAL A 129 -3.02 -12.85 2.56
CA VAL A 129 -4.46 -13.07 2.35
C VAL A 129 -4.91 -14.48 2.78
N SER A 130 -4.24 -15.04 3.77
CA SER A 130 -4.63 -16.34 4.35
C SER A 130 -5.99 -16.26 5.08
N ASN A 131 -6.65 -17.40 5.29
CA ASN A 131 -7.96 -17.48 5.98
C ASN A 131 -7.96 -16.87 7.39
N SER A 132 -6.84 -16.83 8.07
CA SER A 132 -6.68 -16.22 9.39
C SER A 132 -6.25 -14.74 9.32
N SER A 133 -5.98 -14.22 8.12
CA SER A 133 -5.54 -12.84 7.93
C SER A 133 -6.72 -11.85 7.95
N PRO A 134 -6.57 -10.69 8.59
CA PRO A 134 -7.56 -9.61 8.45
C PRO A 134 -7.72 -9.11 7.00
N ALA A 135 -6.78 -9.44 6.11
CA ALA A 135 -6.84 -9.08 4.70
C ALA A 135 -7.70 -10.04 3.85
N ILE A 136 -8.23 -11.13 4.41
CA ILE A 136 -9.08 -12.06 3.66
C ILE A 136 -10.31 -11.38 3.06
N SER A 137 -10.84 -10.35 3.71
CA SER A 137 -11.96 -9.56 3.22
C SER A 137 -11.65 -8.82 1.90
N LEU A 138 -10.38 -8.57 1.59
CA LEU A 138 -9.96 -7.98 0.31
C LEU A 138 -10.34 -8.85 -0.89
N LEU A 139 -10.51 -10.15 -0.68
CA LEU A 139 -10.85 -11.06 -1.76
C LEU A 139 -12.34 -11.04 -2.13
N VAL A 140 -13.22 -10.70 -1.18
CA VAL A 140 -14.68 -10.87 -1.37
C VAL A 140 -15.49 -9.61 -1.14
N THR A 141 -14.89 -8.52 -0.64
CA THR A 141 -15.59 -7.28 -0.31
C THR A 141 -14.83 -6.08 -0.81
N ASP A 142 -15.52 -5.23 -1.58
CA ASP A 142 -14.99 -3.92 -1.96
C ASP A 142 -14.82 -3.06 -0.72
N GLN A 143 -13.70 -2.36 -0.63
CA GLN A 143 -13.44 -1.51 0.52
C GLN A 143 -12.48 -0.36 0.20
N SER A 144 -12.49 0.64 1.05
CA SER A 144 -11.52 1.74 1.00
C SER A 144 -10.31 1.39 1.85
N LEU A 145 -9.14 1.40 1.25
CA LEU A 145 -7.86 1.26 1.95
C LEU A 145 -7.36 2.64 2.37
N SER A 146 -6.96 2.77 3.62
CA SER A 146 -6.29 3.98 4.12
C SER A 146 -4.79 3.78 4.09
N ILE A 147 -4.10 4.60 3.31
CA ILE A 147 -2.64 4.59 3.18
C ILE A 147 -2.09 5.76 3.97
N PHE A 148 -1.41 5.47 5.06
CA PHE A 148 -0.71 6.46 5.89
C PHE A 148 0.74 6.55 5.43
N ILE A 149 1.22 7.77 5.28
CA ILE A 149 2.58 8.05 4.80
C ILE A 149 3.24 9.00 5.79
N TRP A 150 4.42 8.63 6.26
CA TRP A 150 5.28 9.45 7.11
C TRP A 150 6.60 9.66 6.40
N ALA A 151 6.99 10.91 6.25
CA ALA A 151 8.28 11.27 5.67
C ALA A 151 9.09 12.05 6.70
N ASN A 152 10.29 11.59 6.98
CA ASN A 152 11.27 12.25 7.84
C ASN A 152 12.49 12.59 7.00
N VAL A 153 12.96 13.81 7.12
CA VAL A 153 14.12 14.31 6.39
C VAL A 153 14.89 15.32 7.21
N THR A 154 16.21 15.36 7.04
CA THR A 154 17.03 16.46 7.52
C THR A 154 17.33 17.38 6.34
N TYR A 155 16.68 18.53 6.33
CA TYR A 155 16.84 19.52 5.28
C TYR A 155 18.07 20.38 5.54
N ALA A 156 18.90 20.60 4.51
CA ALA A 156 20.16 21.35 4.61
C ALA A 156 21.08 20.87 5.74
N TYR A 157 21.06 19.58 6.10
CA TYR A 157 21.82 18.97 7.20
C TYR A 157 21.52 19.51 8.62
N LEU A 158 20.59 20.45 8.76
CA LEU A 158 20.36 21.17 10.03
C LEU A 158 18.91 21.09 10.52
N PHE A 159 17.94 21.05 9.62
CA PHE A 159 16.53 21.18 9.97
C PHE A 159 15.80 19.85 9.81
N PRO A 160 15.41 19.19 10.91
CA PRO A 160 14.53 18.02 10.82
C PRO A 160 13.14 18.48 10.36
N VAL A 161 12.64 17.86 9.31
CA VAL A 161 11.28 18.05 8.79
C VAL A 161 10.56 16.72 8.87
N GLN A 162 9.40 16.73 9.49
CA GLN A 162 8.50 15.58 9.57
C GLN A 162 7.18 15.92 8.92
N LEU A 163 6.75 15.10 7.98
CA LEU A 163 5.49 15.23 7.26
C LEU A 163 4.68 13.96 7.44
N SER A 164 3.38 14.11 7.60
CA SER A 164 2.46 12.96 7.63
C SER A 164 1.21 13.30 6.84
N PHE A 165 0.73 12.36 6.06
CA PHE A 165 -0.52 12.49 5.31
C PHE A 165 -1.16 11.12 5.13
N GLN A 166 -2.45 11.16 4.80
CA GLN A 166 -3.27 9.98 4.58
C GLN A 166 -3.93 10.10 3.21
N GLN A 167 -3.97 9.00 2.49
CA GLN A 167 -4.72 8.86 1.25
C GLN A 167 -5.67 7.67 1.35
N SER A 168 -6.77 7.74 0.59
CA SER A 168 -7.69 6.63 0.45
C SER A 168 -7.56 6.05 -0.95
N TYR A 169 -7.57 4.73 -1.04
CA TYR A 169 -7.55 3.97 -2.28
C TYR A 169 -8.76 3.03 -2.32
N SER A 170 -9.56 3.11 -3.39
CA SER A 170 -10.69 2.20 -3.58
C SER A 170 -10.19 0.84 -4.07
N TRP A 171 -10.37 -0.17 -3.26
CA TRP A 171 -10.05 -1.55 -3.58
C TRP A 171 -11.30 -2.27 -4.09
N GLY A 172 -11.24 -2.82 -5.30
CA GLY A 172 -12.26 -3.72 -5.84
C GLY A 172 -11.90 -5.18 -5.56
N ALA A 173 -12.83 -5.94 -5.00
CA ALA A 173 -12.61 -7.35 -4.68
C ALA A 173 -12.71 -8.24 -5.92
N PRO A 174 -11.83 -9.24 -6.12
CA PRO A 174 -11.90 -10.15 -7.26
C PRO A 174 -13.09 -11.11 -7.20
N PHE A 175 -13.60 -11.41 -6.02
CA PHE A 175 -14.76 -12.30 -5.81
C PHE A 175 -15.86 -11.56 -5.06
N HIS A 176 -16.17 -10.33 -5.50
CA HIS A 176 -17.21 -9.52 -4.86
C HIS A 176 -18.56 -10.21 -4.86
N GLY A 177 -19.20 -10.29 -3.69
CA GLY A 177 -20.51 -10.95 -3.56
C GLY A 177 -20.48 -12.45 -3.80
N LEU A 178 -19.34 -13.13 -3.58
CA LEU A 178 -19.20 -14.58 -3.75
C LEU A 178 -20.33 -15.32 -3.04
N ALA A 179 -21.12 -16.04 -3.82
CA ALA A 179 -22.22 -16.88 -3.34
C ALA A 179 -22.18 -18.24 -4.02
N THR A 180 -22.43 -19.27 -3.21
CA THR A 180 -22.61 -20.64 -3.69
C THR A 180 -23.99 -21.12 -3.29
N THR A 181 -24.81 -21.51 -4.26
CA THR A 181 -26.13 -22.07 -4.02
C THR A 181 -26.15 -23.53 -4.44
N PHE A 182 -26.92 -24.36 -3.71
CA PHE A 182 -27.03 -25.78 -3.98
C PHE A 182 -28.48 -26.12 -4.35
N GLY A 183 -28.65 -26.90 -5.43
CA GLY A 183 -29.90 -27.49 -5.79
C GLY A 183 -30.25 -28.74 -4.95
N ASN A 184 -31.41 -29.31 -5.19
CA ASN A 184 -31.79 -30.56 -4.53
C ASN A 184 -30.86 -31.70 -4.95
N PRO A 185 -30.43 -32.57 -4.02
CA PRO A 185 -29.70 -33.78 -4.36
C PRO A 185 -30.55 -34.72 -5.26
N PHE A 186 -29.90 -35.38 -6.20
CA PHE A 186 -30.50 -36.37 -7.06
C PHE A 186 -29.63 -37.63 -7.11
N ILE A 187 -30.25 -38.75 -7.40
CA ILE A 187 -29.58 -40.05 -7.46
C ILE A 187 -29.42 -40.44 -8.93
N LEU A 188 -28.19 -40.74 -9.32
CA LEU A 188 -27.87 -41.26 -10.63
C LEU A 188 -28.21 -42.75 -10.75
N PRO A 189 -28.36 -43.33 -11.98
CA PRO A 189 -28.66 -44.74 -12.18
C PRO A 189 -27.65 -45.71 -11.54
N ASN A 190 -26.40 -45.25 -11.34
CA ASN A 190 -25.35 -46.02 -10.68
C ASN A 190 -25.38 -45.91 -9.12
N GLY A 191 -26.41 -45.28 -8.55
CA GLY A 191 -26.50 -45.06 -7.13
C GLY A 191 -25.68 -43.90 -6.54
N THR A 192 -24.93 -43.17 -7.35
CA THR A 192 -24.17 -41.99 -6.91
C THR A 192 -25.12 -40.82 -6.68
N VAL A 193 -24.93 -40.11 -5.58
CA VAL A 193 -25.68 -38.89 -5.29
C VAL A 193 -24.97 -37.69 -5.93
N GLY A 194 -25.71 -36.94 -6.71
CA GLY A 194 -25.27 -35.67 -7.31
C GLY A 194 -25.96 -34.47 -6.66
N VAL A 195 -25.30 -33.34 -6.60
CA VAL A 195 -25.88 -32.05 -6.23
C VAL A 195 -25.39 -30.96 -7.20
N ASN A 196 -26.33 -30.22 -7.77
CA ASN A 196 -25.98 -29.09 -8.61
C ASN A 196 -25.57 -27.90 -7.72
N SER A 197 -24.45 -27.30 -8.04
CA SER A 197 -23.97 -26.11 -7.36
C SER A 197 -23.81 -24.98 -8.36
N THR A 198 -24.41 -23.84 -8.07
CA THR A 198 -24.22 -22.61 -8.84
C THR A 198 -23.35 -21.65 -8.05
N LEU A 199 -22.23 -21.27 -8.64
CA LEU A 199 -21.30 -20.29 -8.14
C LEU A 199 -21.53 -18.95 -8.86
N SER A 200 -21.62 -17.86 -8.11
CA SER A 200 -21.74 -16.50 -8.67
C SER A 200 -20.92 -15.48 -7.89
N PHE A 201 -20.34 -14.52 -8.58
CA PHE A 201 -19.64 -13.35 -8.02
C PHE A 201 -19.37 -12.34 -9.14
N SER A 202 -18.90 -11.13 -8.77
CA SER A 202 -18.42 -10.11 -9.70
C SER A 202 -16.94 -9.82 -9.44
N ASP A 203 -16.15 -9.64 -10.52
CA ASP A 203 -14.76 -9.20 -10.41
C ASP A 203 -14.68 -7.69 -10.53
N HIS A 204 -14.28 -7.02 -9.45
CA HIS A 204 -14.07 -5.58 -9.39
C HIS A 204 -12.58 -5.20 -9.34
N LEU A 205 -11.69 -6.18 -9.33
CA LEU A 205 -10.25 -5.97 -9.25
C LEU A 205 -9.68 -5.52 -10.60
N ASN A 206 -8.83 -4.50 -10.58
CA ASN A 206 -8.15 -4.01 -11.78
C ASN A 206 -6.90 -4.85 -12.11
N MET A 207 -7.07 -6.16 -12.19
CA MET A 207 -6.05 -7.11 -12.64
C MET A 207 -6.72 -8.35 -13.22
N THR A 208 -5.97 -9.10 -14.05
CA THR A 208 -6.44 -10.38 -14.58
C THR A 208 -6.07 -11.52 -13.64
N LEU A 209 -7.04 -12.40 -13.34
CA LEU A 209 -6.83 -13.63 -12.58
C LEU A 209 -7.14 -14.84 -13.48
N GLN A 210 -6.13 -15.64 -13.79
CA GLN A 210 -6.27 -16.88 -14.53
C GLN A 210 -6.01 -18.07 -13.62
N GLY A 211 -6.85 -19.09 -13.69
CA GLY A 211 -6.69 -20.28 -12.87
C GLY A 211 -7.96 -21.12 -12.73
N ALA A 212 -8.07 -21.79 -11.60
CA ALA A 212 -9.25 -22.58 -11.25
C ALA A 212 -9.66 -22.34 -9.79
N LEU A 213 -10.94 -22.18 -9.56
CA LEU A 213 -11.52 -22.20 -8.21
C LEU A 213 -12.01 -23.60 -7.89
N SER A 214 -11.37 -24.24 -6.92
CA SER A 214 -11.77 -25.54 -6.39
C SER A 214 -12.61 -25.33 -5.13
N LEU A 215 -13.84 -25.90 -5.11
CA LEU A 215 -14.75 -25.86 -3.96
C LEU A 215 -14.83 -27.26 -3.34
N HIS A 216 -14.41 -27.39 -2.10
CA HIS A 216 -14.52 -28.61 -1.31
C HIS A 216 -15.79 -28.55 -0.45
N LEU A 217 -16.72 -29.45 -0.69
CA LEU A 217 -17.89 -29.63 0.16
C LEU A 217 -17.49 -30.46 1.38
N VAL A 218 -17.54 -29.85 2.55
CA VAL A 218 -17.08 -30.48 3.80
C VAL A 218 -18.29 -30.66 4.72
N SER A 219 -18.51 -31.90 5.23
CA SER A 219 -19.58 -32.20 6.18
C SER A 219 -19.36 -31.47 7.51
N SER A 220 -20.40 -31.43 8.34
CA SER A 220 -20.31 -30.94 9.73
C SER A 220 -19.30 -31.71 10.58
N GLY A 221 -18.99 -32.96 10.24
CA GLY A 221 -17.92 -33.76 10.86
C GLY A 221 -16.53 -33.52 10.30
N GLY A 222 -16.34 -32.60 9.34
CA GLY A 222 -15.05 -32.25 8.77
C GLY A 222 -14.56 -33.11 7.60
N SER A 223 -15.36 -34.11 7.14
CA SER A 223 -15.01 -34.98 6.02
C SER A 223 -15.36 -34.31 4.69
N THR A 224 -14.48 -34.40 3.68
CA THR A 224 -14.76 -33.91 2.32
C THR A 224 -15.78 -34.83 1.63
N CYS A 225 -16.93 -34.26 1.29
CA CYS A 225 -18.04 -34.96 0.64
C CYS A 225 -17.98 -34.90 -0.88
N GLY A 226 -17.42 -33.86 -1.45
CA GLY A 226 -17.39 -33.65 -2.89
C GLY A 226 -16.43 -32.51 -3.27
N LEU A 227 -16.10 -32.48 -4.55
CA LEU A 227 -15.22 -31.47 -5.16
C LEU A 227 -15.87 -30.91 -6.42
N LEU A 228 -15.79 -29.59 -6.57
CA LEU A 228 -16.15 -28.84 -7.77
C LEU A 228 -14.92 -28.07 -8.25
N SER A 229 -14.75 -27.89 -9.55
CA SER A 229 -13.66 -27.10 -10.10
C SER A 229 -14.18 -26.21 -11.22
N TYR A 230 -14.00 -24.91 -11.05
CA TYR A 230 -14.43 -23.89 -12.00
C TYR A 230 -13.17 -23.26 -12.64
N PRO A 231 -12.88 -23.57 -13.92
CA PRO A 231 -11.84 -22.84 -14.64
C PRO A 231 -12.27 -21.39 -14.84
N MET A 232 -11.36 -20.45 -14.64
CA MET A 232 -11.64 -19.02 -14.62
C MET A 232 -10.57 -18.24 -15.39
N ASP A 233 -11.04 -17.23 -16.11
CA ASP A 233 -10.24 -16.17 -16.70
C ASP A 233 -10.98 -14.86 -16.40
N LEU A 234 -10.58 -14.22 -15.30
CA LEU A 234 -11.29 -13.08 -14.72
C LEU A 234 -10.61 -11.79 -15.14
N HIS A 235 -11.42 -10.83 -15.56
CA HIS A 235 -11.04 -9.47 -15.88
C HIS A 235 -11.97 -8.50 -15.17
N GLN A 236 -11.52 -7.31 -14.89
CA GLN A 236 -12.33 -6.30 -14.23
C GLN A 236 -13.72 -6.14 -14.88
N GLY A 237 -14.76 -6.17 -14.07
CA GLY A 237 -16.15 -5.99 -14.47
C GLY A 237 -16.84 -7.26 -14.97
N VAL A 238 -16.17 -8.42 -14.92
CA VAL A 238 -16.80 -9.69 -15.27
C VAL A 238 -17.76 -10.14 -14.17
N ASN A 239 -19.00 -10.45 -14.55
CA ASN A 239 -19.93 -11.17 -13.69
C ASN A 239 -19.84 -12.64 -14.02
N PHE A 240 -19.33 -13.42 -13.07
CA PHE A 240 -19.18 -14.86 -13.22
C PHE A 240 -20.39 -15.58 -12.65
N GLN A 241 -20.95 -16.49 -13.44
CA GLN A 241 -21.97 -17.44 -12.99
C GLN A 241 -21.78 -18.76 -13.71
N SER A 242 -21.66 -19.84 -12.96
CA SER A 242 -21.50 -21.19 -13.52
C SER A 242 -22.15 -22.23 -12.62
N THR A 243 -22.79 -23.21 -13.24
CA THR A 243 -23.41 -24.35 -12.55
C THR A 243 -22.67 -25.61 -12.87
N GLN A 244 -22.28 -26.36 -11.85
CA GLN A 244 -21.64 -27.67 -11.99
C GLN A 244 -22.30 -28.69 -11.04
N THR A 245 -22.12 -29.96 -11.34
CA THR A 245 -22.59 -31.06 -10.50
C THR A 245 -21.44 -31.59 -9.65
N ALA A 246 -21.63 -31.55 -8.32
CA ALA A 246 -20.76 -32.27 -7.40
C ALA A 246 -21.28 -33.70 -7.24
N TYR A 247 -20.40 -34.67 -7.38
CA TYR A 247 -20.71 -36.07 -7.03
C TYR A 247 -20.24 -36.31 -5.60
N LEU A 248 -21.21 -36.72 -4.75
CA LEU A 248 -20.93 -36.86 -3.33
C LEU A 248 -20.32 -38.24 -3.03
N THR A 249 -19.40 -38.27 -2.11
CA THR A 249 -18.84 -39.50 -1.56
C THR A 249 -19.97 -40.29 -0.86
N PRO A 250 -20.11 -41.61 -1.09
CA PRO A 250 -21.13 -42.41 -0.46
C PRO A 250 -21.17 -42.29 1.07
N GLY A 251 -22.34 -42.04 1.62
CA GLY A 251 -22.53 -41.84 3.06
C GLY A 251 -22.13 -40.48 3.63
N CYS A 252 -21.64 -39.57 2.78
CA CYS A 252 -21.29 -38.22 3.22
C CYS A 252 -22.48 -37.26 3.02
N ASN A 253 -22.83 -36.51 4.07
CA ASN A 253 -23.86 -35.47 4.01
C ASN A 253 -23.18 -34.08 4.17
N PRO A 254 -23.24 -33.21 3.14
CA PRO A 254 -22.65 -31.87 3.23
C PRO A 254 -23.58 -30.87 3.94
N LEU A 255 -24.87 -31.17 4.16
CA LEU A 255 -25.80 -30.23 4.80
C LEU A 255 -25.34 -29.86 6.22
N GLY A 256 -25.42 -28.59 6.56
CA GLY A 256 -24.91 -28.06 7.82
C GLY A 256 -23.38 -28.04 7.92
N GLY A 257 -22.67 -28.39 6.86
CA GLY A 257 -21.23 -28.32 6.75
C GLY A 257 -20.74 -26.98 6.16
N THR A 258 -19.58 -27.02 5.51
CA THR A 258 -18.96 -25.81 4.93
C THR A 258 -18.46 -26.06 3.51
N VAL A 259 -18.47 -24.99 2.71
CA VAL A 259 -17.75 -24.92 1.44
C VAL A 259 -16.40 -24.25 1.70
N ARG A 260 -15.32 -24.91 1.32
CA ARG A 260 -13.97 -24.38 1.36
C ARG A 260 -13.49 -24.14 -0.06
N GLY A 261 -13.31 -22.87 -0.43
CA GLY A 261 -12.81 -22.46 -1.74
C GLY A 261 -11.30 -22.27 -1.73
N VAL A 262 -10.62 -22.77 -2.75
CA VAL A 262 -9.21 -22.50 -3.01
C VAL A 262 -9.09 -22.09 -4.47
N PHE A 263 -8.63 -20.87 -4.72
CA PHE A 263 -8.24 -20.43 -6.05
C PHE A 263 -6.78 -20.77 -6.30
N THR A 264 -6.49 -21.37 -7.45
CA THR A 264 -5.14 -21.74 -7.87
C THR A 264 -4.88 -21.16 -9.25
N GLY A 265 -3.95 -20.23 -9.34
CA GLY A 265 -3.39 -19.68 -10.56
C GLY A 265 -2.08 -20.38 -10.94
N PRO A 266 -1.38 -19.88 -12.00
CA PRO A 266 -0.12 -20.47 -12.45
C PRO A 266 0.98 -20.48 -11.36
N ASP A 267 1.12 -19.37 -10.66
CA ASP A 267 2.21 -19.14 -9.68
C ASP A 267 1.71 -18.79 -8.28
N TYR A 268 0.40 -18.83 -8.05
CA TYR A 268 -0.20 -18.42 -6.77
C TYR A 268 -1.41 -19.27 -6.42
N SER A 269 -1.69 -19.36 -5.12
CA SER A 269 -2.94 -19.92 -4.62
C SER A 269 -3.35 -19.23 -3.33
N PHE A 270 -4.65 -19.09 -3.12
CA PHE A 270 -5.19 -18.55 -1.88
C PHE A 270 -6.53 -19.18 -1.57
N ALA A 271 -6.83 -19.28 -0.28
CA ALA A 271 -8.13 -19.77 0.18
C ALA A 271 -9.14 -18.63 0.22
N LEU A 272 -10.40 -18.93 -0.11
CA LEU A 272 -11.52 -18.02 0.05
C LEU A 272 -12.15 -18.19 1.44
N PRO A 273 -12.91 -17.21 1.94
CA PRO A 273 -13.67 -17.37 3.17
C PRO A 273 -14.61 -18.57 3.09
N ASN A 274 -14.67 -19.36 4.17
CA ASN A 274 -15.57 -20.50 4.23
C ASN A 274 -17.03 -20.03 4.20
N GLN A 275 -17.87 -20.74 3.43
CA GLN A 275 -19.30 -20.53 3.39
C GLN A 275 -20.01 -21.68 4.09
N VAL A 276 -21.08 -21.40 4.83
CA VAL A 276 -21.88 -22.41 5.49
C VAL A 276 -22.91 -22.98 4.50
N ILE A 277 -23.02 -24.30 4.42
CA ILE A 277 -24.05 -24.97 3.64
C ILE A 277 -25.33 -25.02 4.50
N PRO A 278 -26.45 -24.43 4.04
CA PRO A 278 -27.71 -24.48 4.78
C PRO A 278 -28.13 -25.92 5.08
N GLN A 279 -28.91 -26.10 6.16
CA GLN A 279 -29.52 -27.38 6.51
C GLN A 279 -30.75 -27.67 5.64
#